data_4beac1de32246a9394ce89d47dc9983d
#
_entry.id   4beac1de32246a9394ce89d47dc9983d
#
_cell.length_a   1.000
_cell.length_b   1.000
_cell.length_c   1.000
_cell.angle_alpha   90.00
_cell.angle_beta   90.00
_cell.angle_gamma   90.00
#
_symmetry.space_group_name_H-M   'P 1'
#
loop_
_entity.id
_entity.type
_entity.pdbx_description
1 polymer ?
#
loop_
_entity_poly.entity_id
_entity_poly.type
_entity_poly.pdbx_seq_one_letter_code
_entity_poly.pdbx_strand_id
1 'polypeptide(L)'
;YAIKRLCFSLKTKSINTARRLSRSIEQKLEDYWLGLRLQNLDIPQIKVSSKPSNTLDQDGVSLSDALELYLKLKGQGKDQVFFRTAKRNIRYVTNLLGDKPLSAYSSKEAGQFRDWLLEQGMGVNTVKRVFSTIRSIINICITEMGLECSNAFSKTFMPSVSNSEGRQPIPQKNI
;
A
#
# COMPACT_ATOMS: atom_id res chain seq x y z
N TYR A 1 -30.14 40.09 11.60
CA TYR A 1 -29.06 39.14 11.86
C TYR A 1 -27.75 39.81 11.47
N ALA A 2 -26.85 40.04 12.48
CA ALA A 2 -25.53 40.61 12.24
C ALA A 2 -24.64 39.51 11.63
N ILE A 3 -24.20 39.68 10.39
CA ILE A 3 -23.24 38.81 9.75
C ILE A 3 -21.88 39.02 10.38
N LYS A 4 -21.44 38.09 11.22
CA LYS A 4 -20.08 38.08 11.78
C LYS A 4 -19.09 37.62 10.70
N ARG A 5 -18.18 38.54 10.32
CA ARG A 5 -17.08 38.22 9.42
C ARG A 5 -15.97 37.48 10.18
N LEU A 6 -15.52 36.35 9.64
CA LEU A 6 -14.33 35.68 10.13
C LEU A 6 -13.10 36.22 9.41
N CYS A 7 -12.19 36.85 10.14
CA CYS A 7 -10.95 37.36 9.58
C CYS A 7 -9.77 36.74 10.33
N PHE A 8 -8.82 36.18 9.61
CA PHE A 8 -7.57 35.65 10.18
C PHE A 8 -6.41 35.84 9.21
N SER A 9 -5.21 35.96 9.77
CA SER A 9 -3.99 36.19 9.01
C SER A 9 -3.43 34.85 8.49
N LEU A 10 -3.10 34.78 7.21
CA LEU A 10 -2.46 33.64 6.59
C LEU A 10 -0.94 33.57 6.88
N LYS A 11 -0.37 34.52 7.59
CA LYS A 11 1.05 34.59 7.99
C LYS A 11 2.04 34.35 6.85
N THR A 12 1.72 34.78 5.63
CA THR A 12 2.57 34.64 4.44
C THR A 12 2.64 35.97 3.68
N LYS A 13 3.82 36.27 3.12
CA LYS A 13 4.05 37.42 2.22
C LYS A 13 3.92 37.02 0.74
N SER A 14 3.87 35.73 0.41
CA SER A 14 3.77 35.22 -0.96
C SER A 14 2.31 35.14 -1.41
N ILE A 15 1.96 35.81 -2.51
CA ILE A 15 0.61 35.78 -3.09
C ILE A 15 0.20 34.37 -3.51
N ASN A 16 1.11 33.60 -4.09
CA ASN A 16 0.80 32.22 -4.53
C ASN A 16 0.54 31.29 -3.35
N THR A 17 1.31 31.43 -2.26
CA THR A 17 1.10 30.68 -1.02
C THR A 17 -0.21 31.10 -0.36
N ALA A 18 -0.50 32.41 -0.33
CA ALA A 18 -1.76 32.93 0.21
C ALA A 18 -2.98 32.37 -0.52
N ARG A 19 -2.97 32.34 -1.85
CA ARG A 19 -4.05 31.75 -2.66
C ARG A 19 -4.26 30.26 -2.39
N ARG A 20 -3.17 29.48 -2.25
CA ARG A 20 -3.27 28.05 -1.91
C ARG A 20 -3.88 27.84 -0.53
N LEU A 21 -3.41 28.58 0.47
CA LEU A 21 -3.93 28.50 1.84
C LEU A 21 -5.40 28.95 1.92
N SER A 22 -5.77 30.03 1.23
CA SER A 22 -7.16 30.50 1.17
C SER A 22 -8.11 29.43 0.63
N ARG A 23 -7.77 28.79 -0.49
CA ARG A 23 -8.59 27.69 -1.07
C ARG A 23 -8.71 26.50 -0.12
N SER A 24 -7.61 26.11 0.54
CA SER A 24 -7.63 25.02 1.52
C SER A 24 -8.51 25.32 2.74
N ILE A 25 -8.54 26.56 3.17
CA ILE A 25 -9.39 26.98 4.31
C ILE A 25 -10.86 27.05 3.88
N GLU A 26 -11.14 27.56 2.68
CA GLU A 26 -12.46 27.61 2.08
C GLU A 26 -13.05 26.19 2.01
N GLN A 27 -12.30 25.23 1.45
CA GLN A 27 -12.73 23.83 1.40
C GLN A 27 -13.05 23.26 2.79
N LYS A 28 -12.20 23.49 3.76
CA LYS A 28 -12.43 23.00 5.14
C LYS A 28 -13.68 23.63 5.79
N LEU A 29 -13.97 24.88 5.48
CA LEU A 29 -15.18 25.54 5.97
C LEU A 29 -16.43 24.99 5.30
N GLU A 30 -16.38 24.73 4.00
CA GLU A 30 -17.48 24.09 3.27
C GLU A 30 -17.76 22.68 3.81
N ASP A 31 -16.72 21.86 4.00
CA ASP A 31 -16.84 20.53 4.58
C ASP A 31 -17.44 20.58 6.01
N TYR A 32 -17.01 21.54 6.82
CA TYR A 32 -17.55 21.75 8.16
C TYR A 32 -19.05 22.14 8.13
N TRP A 33 -19.42 23.07 7.25
CA TRP A 33 -20.83 23.48 7.10
C TRP A 33 -21.71 22.37 6.55
N LEU A 34 -21.17 21.55 5.63
CA LEU A 34 -21.85 20.38 5.12
C LEU A 34 -22.08 19.37 6.25
N GLY A 35 -21.06 19.11 7.07
CA GLY A 35 -21.17 18.23 8.23
C GLY A 35 -22.25 18.68 9.22
N LEU A 36 -22.33 20.00 9.54
CA LEU A 36 -23.37 20.55 10.39
C LEU A 36 -24.78 20.41 9.80
N ARG A 37 -24.93 20.57 8.49
CA ARG A 37 -26.21 20.38 7.80
C ARG A 37 -26.66 18.91 7.84
N LEU A 38 -25.71 17.98 7.66
CA LEU A 38 -25.98 16.55 7.70
C LEU A 38 -26.35 16.03 9.10
N GLN A 39 -25.81 16.65 10.17
CA GLN A 39 -26.19 16.32 11.55
C GLN A 39 -27.65 16.64 11.87
N ASN A 40 -28.24 17.62 11.19
CA ASN A 40 -29.64 18.01 11.38
C ASN A 40 -30.63 17.27 10.46
N LEU A 41 -30.14 16.37 9.61
CA LEU A 41 -30.97 15.51 8.76
C LEU A 41 -31.14 14.18 9.48
N ASP A 42 -32.37 13.90 9.91
CA ASP A 42 -32.76 12.57 10.44
C ASP A 42 -32.79 11.60 9.26
N ILE A 43 -31.63 11.02 8.94
CA ILE A 43 -31.50 10.05 7.86
C ILE A 43 -31.92 8.69 8.42
N PRO A 44 -33.04 8.07 7.97
CA PRO A 44 -33.38 6.72 8.37
C PRO A 44 -32.21 5.80 8.07
N GLN A 45 -31.81 4.96 9.05
CA GLN A 45 -30.73 4.01 8.90
C GLN A 45 -31.01 3.08 7.71
N ILE A 46 -30.49 3.43 6.55
CA ILE A 46 -30.45 2.53 5.40
C ILE A 46 -29.41 1.46 5.76
N LYS A 47 -29.89 0.27 6.09
CA LYS A 47 -29.03 -0.91 6.18
C LYS A 47 -28.47 -1.15 4.77
N VAL A 48 -27.31 -0.60 4.50
CA VAL A 48 -26.59 -0.89 3.26
C VAL A 48 -26.06 -2.32 3.39
N SER A 49 -26.80 -3.23 2.76
CA SER A 49 -26.33 -4.58 2.50
C SER A 49 -25.06 -4.46 1.65
N SER A 50 -23.94 -4.83 2.22
CA SER A 50 -22.61 -4.75 1.60
C SER A 50 -22.52 -5.71 0.41
N LYS A 51 -22.77 -5.18 -0.80
CA LYS A 51 -22.17 -5.69 -2.02
C LYS A 51 -21.10 -4.69 -2.44
N PRO A 52 -19.91 -5.11 -2.85
CA PRO A 52 -18.81 -4.21 -3.18
C PRO A 52 -19.12 -3.48 -4.49
N SER A 53 -19.59 -2.26 -4.40
CA SER A 53 -19.63 -1.33 -5.53
C SER A 53 -18.53 -0.30 -5.32
N ASN A 54 -17.66 -0.18 -6.32
CA ASN A 54 -16.55 0.76 -6.44
C ASN A 54 -16.92 2.19 -6.00
N THR A 55 -16.68 2.51 -4.76
CA THR A 55 -16.55 3.88 -4.27
C THR A 55 -15.16 3.99 -3.67
N LEU A 56 -14.36 4.89 -4.24
CA LEU A 56 -13.04 5.26 -3.75
C LEU A 56 -13.19 5.97 -2.40
N ASP A 57 -13.56 5.19 -1.38
CA ASP A 57 -13.53 5.65 0.01
C ASP A 57 -12.08 5.69 0.48
N GLN A 58 -11.75 6.71 1.27
CA GLN A 58 -10.43 7.04 1.80
C GLN A 58 -9.80 5.97 2.72
N ASP A 59 -10.33 4.77 2.74
CA ASP A 59 -9.68 3.56 3.23
C ASP A 59 -8.78 3.05 2.09
N GLY A 60 -7.51 3.42 2.17
CA GLY A 60 -6.54 3.19 1.10
C GLY A 60 -6.52 1.73 0.62
N VAL A 61 -6.21 1.55 -0.67
CA VAL A 61 -6.13 0.25 -1.36
C VAL A 61 -5.36 -0.77 -0.50
N SER A 62 -6.00 -1.91 -0.20
CA SER A 62 -5.40 -2.97 0.61
C SER A 62 -4.32 -3.75 -0.17
N LEU A 63 -3.52 -4.52 0.54
CA LEU A 63 -2.51 -5.36 -0.09
C LEU A 63 -3.16 -6.48 -0.93
N SER A 64 -4.34 -6.95 -0.53
CA SER A 64 -5.12 -7.93 -1.30
C SER A 64 -5.65 -7.35 -2.61
N ASP A 65 -6.15 -6.11 -2.59
CA ASP A 65 -6.60 -5.42 -3.81
C ASP A 65 -5.43 -5.16 -4.77
N ALA A 66 -4.27 -4.80 -4.22
CA ALA A 66 -3.04 -4.64 -5.00
C ALA A 66 -2.61 -5.95 -5.69
N LEU A 67 -2.78 -7.09 -5.01
CA LEU A 67 -2.53 -8.41 -5.60
C LEU A 67 -3.49 -8.70 -6.76
N GLU A 68 -4.79 -8.42 -6.60
CA GLU A 68 -5.77 -8.65 -7.66
C GLU A 68 -5.46 -7.82 -8.90
N LEU A 69 -5.17 -6.52 -8.71
CA LEU A 69 -4.76 -5.63 -9.79
C LEU A 69 -3.50 -6.15 -10.51
N TYR A 70 -2.48 -6.56 -9.75
CA TYR A 70 -1.26 -7.13 -10.28
C TYR A 70 -1.50 -8.38 -11.12
N LEU A 71 -2.34 -9.30 -10.63
CA LEU A 71 -2.68 -10.54 -11.35
C LEU A 71 -3.48 -10.25 -12.61
N LYS A 72 -4.36 -9.25 -12.60
CA LYS A 72 -5.11 -8.80 -13.78
C LYS A 72 -4.18 -8.24 -14.85
N LEU A 73 -3.22 -7.39 -14.47
CA LEU A 73 -2.34 -6.69 -15.42
C LEU A 73 -1.19 -7.57 -15.93
N LYS A 74 -0.55 -8.32 -15.04
CA LYS A 74 0.62 -9.16 -15.38
C LYS A 74 0.32 -10.64 -15.56
N GLY A 75 -0.88 -11.08 -15.26
CA GLY A 75 -1.26 -12.48 -15.33
C GLY A 75 -1.53 -13.01 -16.75
N GLN A 76 -1.76 -12.12 -17.73
CA GLN A 76 -2.02 -12.57 -19.11
C GLN A 76 -0.86 -13.39 -19.66
N GLY A 77 -1.14 -14.61 -20.13
CA GLY A 77 -0.14 -15.50 -20.69
C GLY A 77 0.85 -16.09 -19.68
N LYS A 78 0.62 -15.92 -18.37
CA LYS A 78 1.45 -16.53 -17.33
C LYS A 78 0.91 -17.88 -16.90
N ASP A 79 1.84 -18.75 -16.46
CA ASP A 79 1.53 -20.08 -15.96
C ASP A 79 0.91 -20.02 -14.54
N GLN A 80 0.36 -21.16 -14.10
CA GLN A 80 -0.26 -21.28 -12.79
C GLN A 80 0.73 -21.06 -11.62
N VAL A 81 2.03 -21.30 -11.85
CA VAL A 81 3.09 -21.12 -10.86
C VAL A 81 3.25 -19.65 -10.52
N PHE A 82 3.14 -18.75 -11.51
CA PHE A 82 3.15 -17.31 -11.30
C PHE A 82 2.04 -16.87 -10.33
N PHE A 83 0.80 -17.29 -10.58
CA PHE A 83 -0.35 -16.95 -9.73
C PHE A 83 -0.20 -17.49 -8.30
N ARG A 84 0.21 -18.75 -8.15
CA ARG A 84 0.44 -19.38 -6.84
C ARG A 84 1.53 -18.67 -6.07
N THR A 85 2.62 -18.30 -6.73
CA THR A 85 3.76 -17.62 -6.10
C THR A 85 3.38 -16.24 -5.60
N ALA A 86 2.68 -15.44 -6.41
CA ALA A 86 2.21 -14.12 -6.01
C ALA A 86 1.27 -14.21 -4.81
N LYS A 87 0.24 -15.07 -4.88
CA LYS A 87 -0.73 -15.29 -3.80
C LYS A 87 -0.05 -15.77 -2.51
N ARG A 88 0.88 -16.72 -2.61
CA ARG A 88 1.62 -17.23 -1.45
C ARG A 88 2.46 -16.13 -0.77
N ASN A 89 3.16 -15.31 -1.56
CA ASN A 89 4.04 -14.28 -1.02
C ASN A 89 3.23 -13.18 -0.30
N ILE A 90 2.07 -12.79 -0.84
CA ILE A 90 1.18 -11.86 -0.17
C ILE A 90 0.58 -12.49 1.10
N ARG A 91 0.19 -13.76 1.05
CA ARG A 91 -0.31 -14.48 2.24
C ARG A 91 0.70 -14.47 3.40
N TYR A 92 2.00 -14.55 3.13
CA TYR A 92 3.01 -14.43 4.20
C TYR A 92 2.96 -13.06 4.87
N VAL A 93 2.79 -11.99 4.10
CA VAL A 93 2.67 -10.63 4.66
C VAL A 93 1.37 -10.48 5.44
N THR A 94 0.23 -10.87 4.86
CA THR A 94 -1.08 -10.71 5.51
C THR A 94 -1.22 -11.55 6.77
N ASN A 95 -0.60 -12.73 6.82
CA ASN A 95 -0.62 -13.57 8.02
C ASN A 95 0.19 -12.96 9.18
N LEU A 96 1.29 -12.28 8.90
CA LEU A 96 2.14 -11.70 9.95
C LEU A 96 1.71 -10.27 10.32
N LEU A 97 1.44 -9.44 9.33
CA LEU A 97 1.22 -7.99 9.50
C LEU A 97 -0.26 -7.57 9.38
N GLY A 98 -1.12 -8.50 8.94
CA GLY A 98 -2.51 -8.22 8.61
C GLY A 98 -2.67 -7.64 7.19
N ASP A 99 -3.89 -7.69 6.66
CA ASP A 99 -4.24 -7.03 5.41
C ASP A 99 -4.63 -5.58 5.71
N LYS A 100 -3.75 -4.66 5.33
CA LYS A 100 -3.86 -3.23 5.63
C LYS A 100 -3.80 -2.43 4.33
N PRO A 101 -4.26 -1.16 4.35
CA PRO A 101 -3.99 -0.22 3.28
C PRO A 101 -2.48 -0.08 3.02
N LEU A 102 -2.08 0.08 1.75
CA LEU A 102 -0.67 0.16 1.37
C LEU A 102 0.09 1.29 2.08
N SER A 103 -0.59 2.39 2.38
CA SER A 103 -0.05 3.53 3.13
C SER A 103 0.21 3.25 4.61
N ALA A 104 -0.45 2.22 5.17
CA ALA A 104 -0.34 1.87 6.60
C ALA A 104 0.84 0.94 6.91
N TYR A 105 1.50 0.38 5.88
CA TYR A 105 2.72 -0.41 6.10
C TYR A 105 3.92 0.50 6.32
N SER A 106 4.75 0.15 7.30
CA SER A 106 5.98 0.86 7.63
C SER A 106 7.23 0.07 7.24
N SER A 107 8.35 0.77 7.03
CA SER A 107 9.65 0.12 6.79
C SER A 107 10.11 -0.73 7.97
N LYS A 108 9.67 -0.41 9.19
CA LYS A 108 9.92 -1.22 10.39
C LYS A 108 9.23 -2.57 10.29
N GLU A 109 7.96 -2.60 9.89
CA GLU A 109 7.20 -3.84 9.69
C GLU A 109 7.78 -4.68 8.54
N ALA A 110 8.25 -4.03 7.46
CA ALA A 110 8.94 -4.74 6.39
C ALA A 110 10.25 -5.38 6.88
N GLY A 111 10.98 -4.74 7.80
CA GLY A 111 12.13 -5.33 8.48
C GLY A 111 11.75 -6.54 9.34
N GLN A 112 10.71 -6.43 10.16
CA GLN A 112 10.19 -7.54 10.97
C GLN A 112 9.74 -8.72 10.11
N PHE A 113 9.11 -8.46 8.98
CA PHE A 113 8.72 -9.51 8.03
C PHE A 113 9.93 -10.23 7.44
N ARG A 114 11.00 -9.50 7.09
CA ARG A 114 12.25 -10.12 6.64
C ARG A 114 12.81 -11.07 7.72
N ASP A 115 12.91 -10.58 8.96
CA ASP A 115 13.50 -11.33 10.06
C ASP A 115 12.68 -12.58 10.36
N TRP A 116 11.36 -12.45 10.38
CA TRP A 116 10.46 -13.59 10.51
C TRP A 116 10.66 -14.65 9.40
N LEU A 117 10.80 -14.25 8.13
CA LEU A 117 11.07 -15.21 7.05
C LEU A 117 12.38 -15.96 7.23
N LEU A 118 13.41 -15.28 7.74
CA LEU A 118 14.70 -15.90 8.05
C LEU A 118 14.58 -16.88 9.23
N GLU A 119 13.84 -16.52 10.27
CA GLU A 119 13.54 -17.38 11.43
C GLU A 119 12.75 -18.63 11.04
N GLN A 120 11.89 -18.54 10.02
CA GLN A 120 11.23 -19.71 9.42
C GLN A 120 12.18 -20.60 8.60
N GLY A 121 13.48 -20.34 8.62
CA GLY A 121 14.50 -21.12 7.92
C GLY A 121 14.60 -20.84 6.42
N MET A 122 13.99 -19.76 5.93
CA MET A 122 14.12 -19.41 4.50
C MET A 122 15.50 -18.84 4.20
N GLY A 123 16.17 -19.39 3.19
CA GLY A 123 17.46 -18.86 2.73
C GLY A 123 17.31 -17.42 2.20
N VAL A 124 18.35 -16.60 2.41
CA VAL A 124 18.39 -15.18 2.04
C VAL A 124 17.98 -14.94 0.57
N ASN A 125 18.40 -15.80 -0.34
CA ASN A 125 18.01 -15.69 -1.76
C ASN A 125 16.51 -15.90 -1.99
N THR A 126 15.87 -16.78 -1.20
CA THR A 126 14.42 -16.98 -1.22
C THR A 126 13.71 -15.74 -0.69
N VAL A 127 14.19 -15.18 0.43
CA VAL A 127 13.65 -13.95 1.01
C VAL A 127 13.74 -12.79 0.03
N LYS A 128 14.89 -12.63 -0.66
CA LYS A 128 15.05 -11.61 -1.73
C LYS A 128 14.02 -11.78 -2.85
N ARG A 129 13.71 -13.01 -3.27
CA ARG A 129 12.69 -13.29 -4.30
C ARG A 129 11.28 -12.95 -3.80
N VAL A 130 10.94 -13.30 -2.55
CA VAL A 130 9.66 -12.93 -1.92
C VAL A 130 9.49 -11.42 -1.93
N PHE A 131 10.49 -10.68 -1.43
CA PHE A 131 10.47 -9.21 -1.43
C PHE A 131 10.39 -8.60 -2.82
N SER A 132 11.09 -9.17 -3.81
CA SER A 132 11.01 -8.70 -5.21
C SER A 132 9.58 -8.79 -5.74
N THR A 133 8.87 -9.88 -5.45
CA THR A 133 7.47 -10.05 -5.84
C THR A 133 6.56 -9.03 -5.15
N ILE A 134 6.70 -8.87 -3.82
CA ILE A 134 5.89 -7.93 -3.03
C ILE A 134 6.12 -6.50 -3.52
N ARG A 135 7.37 -6.10 -3.72
CA ARG A 135 7.72 -4.77 -4.26
C ARG A 135 7.08 -4.51 -5.63
N SER A 136 7.09 -5.52 -6.50
CA SER A 136 6.49 -5.41 -7.83
C SER A 136 4.97 -5.23 -7.75
N ILE A 137 4.29 -5.95 -6.85
CA ILE A 137 2.85 -5.84 -6.64
C ILE A 137 2.49 -4.44 -6.15
N ILE A 138 3.16 -3.97 -5.10
CA ILE A 138 2.89 -2.66 -4.51
C ILE A 138 3.22 -1.52 -5.49
N ASN A 139 4.37 -1.58 -6.16
CA ASN A 139 4.76 -0.51 -7.10
C ASN A 139 3.78 -0.39 -8.27
N ILE A 140 3.31 -1.50 -8.82
CA ILE A 140 2.31 -1.47 -9.89
C ILE A 140 1.03 -0.84 -9.38
N CYS A 141 0.56 -1.24 -8.20
CA CYS A 141 -0.64 -0.66 -7.62
C CYS A 141 -0.51 0.86 -7.38
N ILE A 142 0.63 1.30 -6.82
CA ILE A 142 0.91 2.73 -6.61
C ILE A 142 0.87 3.48 -7.95
N THR A 143 1.50 2.94 -9.00
CA THR A 143 1.58 3.58 -10.31
C THR A 143 0.22 3.62 -11.01
N GLU A 144 -0.49 2.49 -11.06
CA GLU A 144 -1.77 2.37 -11.78
C GLU A 144 -2.91 3.12 -11.09
N MET A 145 -2.90 3.17 -9.76
CA MET A 145 -3.93 3.85 -8.97
C MET A 145 -3.56 5.30 -8.64
N GLY A 146 -2.36 5.76 -9.00
CA GLY A 146 -1.89 7.12 -8.70
C GLY A 146 -1.80 7.41 -7.20
N LEU A 147 -1.43 6.42 -6.37
CA LEU A 147 -1.41 6.57 -4.92
C LEU A 147 -0.23 7.45 -4.46
N GLU A 148 -0.50 8.41 -3.59
CA GLU A 148 0.54 9.27 -2.98
C GLU A 148 1.20 8.60 -1.77
N CYS A 149 1.59 7.33 -1.88
CA CYS A 149 2.29 6.61 -0.83
C CYS A 149 3.61 6.00 -1.35
N SER A 150 4.56 5.78 -0.44
CA SER A 150 5.82 5.10 -0.77
C SER A 150 5.73 3.62 -0.43
N ASN A 151 6.40 2.79 -1.23
CA ASN A 151 6.47 1.37 -0.96
C ASN A 151 7.39 1.08 0.24
N ALA A 152 6.79 0.70 1.37
CA ALA A 152 7.49 0.40 2.63
C ALA A 152 8.54 -0.71 2.50
N PHE A 153 8.35 -1.64 1.57
CA PHE A 153 9.25 -2.77 1.34
C PHE A 153 10.44 -2.43 0.43
N SER A 154 10.45 -1.24 -0.21
CA SER A 154 11.45 -0.89 -1.24
C SER A 154 12.86 -0.78 -0.67
N LYS A 155 13.03 -0.16 0.49
CA LYS A 155 14.33 0.16 1.11
C LYS A 155 14.73 -0.83 2.23
N THR A 156 14.05 -1.99 2.35
CA THR A 156 14.39 -2.98 3.37
C THR A 156 15.79 -3.56 3.09
N PHE A 157 16.68 -3.45 4.06
CA PHE A 157 18.01 -4.06 4.00
C PHE A 157 17.90 -5.58 3.89
N MET A 158 18.69 -6.18 3.00
CA MET A 158 18.81 -7.63 2.85
C MET A 158 20.24 -8.05 3.16
N PRO A 159 20.45 -9.01 4.08
CA PRO A 159 21.79 -9.51 4.36
C PRO A 159 22.44 -10.05 3.08
N SER A 160 23.75 -9.86 2.96
CA SER A 160 24.54 -10.50 1.91
C SER A 160 24.70 -11.98 2.26
N VAL A 161 24.57 -12.85 1.27
CA VAL A 161 24.96 -14.27 1.44
C VAL A 161 26.46 -14.30 1.33
N SER A 162 27.15 -14.57 2.45
CA SER A 162 28.55 -14.98 2.39
C SER A 162 28.58 -16.33 1.69
N ASN A 163 29.08 -16.36 0.46
CA ASN A 163 29.43 -17.53 -0.34
C ASN A 163 28.56 -18.78 -0.09
N SER A 164 27.48 -18.93 -0.86
CA SER A 164 27.03 -20.27 -1.18
C SER A 164 28.19 -20.93 -1.93
N GLU A 165 28.78 -21.98 -1.37
CA GLU A 165 29.68 -22.84 -2.14
C GLU A 165 29.03 -23.10 -3.49
N GLY A 166 29.73 -22.70 -4.56
CA GLY A 166 29.25 -22.91 -5.92
C GLY A 166 28.92 -24.41 -6.06
N ARG A 167 27.84 -24.72 -6.77
CA ARG A 167 27.53 -26.12 -7.05
C ARG A 167 28.79 -26.79 -7.58
N GLN A 168 29.27 -27.78 -6.84
CA GLN A 168 30.37 -28.65 -7.30
C GLN A 168 29.95 -29.29 -8.63
N PRO A 169 30.79 -29.24 -9.68
CA PRO A 169 30.48 -29.94 -10.92
C PRO A 169 30.32 -31.42 -10.60
N ILE A 170 29.31 -32.04 -11.22
CA ILE A 170 29.06 -33.47 -11.08
C ILE A 170 30.31 -34.19 -11.60
N PRO A 171 31.00 -35.03 -10.79
CA PRO A 171 32.17 -35.74 -11.27
C PRO A 171 31.76 -36.65 -12.43
N GLN A 172 32.39 -36.44 -13.59
CA GLN A 172 32.20 -37.36 -14.72
C GLN A 172 32.74 -38.71 -14.31
N LYS A 173 31.86 -39.72 -14.15
CA LYS A 173 32.27 -41.09 -14.09
C LYS A 173 32.89 -41.42 -15.43
N ASN A 174 34.19 -41.75 -15.43
CA ASN A 174 34.84 -42.34 -16.60
C ASN A 174 34.07 -43.62 -16.96
N ILE A 175 33.52 -43.66 -18.17
CA ILE A 175 32.95 -44.87 -18.79
C ILE A 175 34.09 -45.70 -19.33
#